data_2eb67fdf73931299498432a32d38a08a
#
_entry.id   2eb67fdf73931299498432a32d38a08a
#
_cell.length_a   1.000
_cell.length_b   1.000
_cell.length_c   1.000
_cell.angle_alpha   90.00
_cell.angle_beta   90.00
_cell.angle_gamma   90.00
#
_symmetry.space_group_name_H-M   'P 1'
#
loop_
_entity.id
_entity.type
_entity.pdbx_description
1 polymer ?
#
loop_
_entity_poly.entity_id
_entity_poly.type
_entity_poly.pdbx_seq_one_letter_code
_entity_poly.pdbx_strand_id
1 'polypeptide(L)'
;PSEFVDAERPTDVTVALVKLDIPAPELHSDIWERMKKAADEGHKHRRTECEAISVTDVLEDAIAHYKVEVEAGVKLIHEYLGLRPMLMNSLNSEKYSSCMMGLSIGGHSVDGETDISRFLKEVRLKYWKALFENDKVMGKLTSNILNQYSSKVRDFEDYEFSMFNIQQLLAEMNAALKQNIEETIMELFEKMTAEHSWFNNSENIHYFNGWKTNKAHKINDKVIIPCYNMFSSYSNKLDTYTAEQTISDIEKVLDYFDGNMTATVDLRGVLQYAQDSGNTRNIPCKYFSVSIFKKGTMHIKFTNKELLERFNIYCCKGKAWLPPDYGSHTYEDMSDEAKAVVDGFHGDGTPGSGREKYKNVLSKAGYYLMPPATANTSMLLTQ
;
A
#
# COMPACT_ATOMS: atom_id res chain seq x y z
N PRO A 1 -32.83 -9.66 61.26
CA PRO A 1 -33.39 -8.50 61.93
C PRO A 1 -34.01 -7.61 60.87
N SER A 2 -35.30 -7.49 60.96
CA SER A 2 -36.11 -6.85 59.91
C SER A 2 -35.95 -5.33 59.96
N GLU A 3 -35.43 -4.72 58.93
CA GLU A 3 -35.41 -3.27 58.72
C GLU A 3 -36.85 -2.68 58.48
N PHE A 4 -37.88 -3.54 58.60
CA PHE A 4 -39.28 -3.19 58.33
C PHE A 4 -40.21 -3.30 59.54
N VAL A 5 -39.62 -3.35 60.77
CA VAL A 5 -40.41 -3.46 62.02
C VAL A 5 -41.26 -2.22 62.25
N ASP A 6 -40.84 -1.03 61.73
CA ASP A 6 -41.55 0.24 61.90
C ASP A 6 -42.30 0.68 60.65
N ALA A 7 -42.52 -0.20 59.66
CA ALA A 7 -43.30 0.11 58.49
C ALA A 7 -44.80 0.16 58.83
N GLU A 8 -45.55 1.09 58.23
CA GLU A 8 -47.01 1.23 58.38
C GLU A 8 -47.84 -0.04 58.10
N ARG A 9 -47.18 -1.05 57.48
CA ARG A 9 -47.74 -2.41 57.31
C ARG A 9 -46.66 -3.43 57.65
N PRO A 10 -46.58 -3.89 58.89
CA PRO A 10 -45.66 -4.92 59.26
C PRO A 10 -45.99 -6.23 58.51
N THR A 11 -44.99 -6.79 57.83
CA THR A 11 -45.14 -8.08 57.15
C THR A 11 -44.24 -9.11 57.90
N ASP A 12 -44.80 -10.31 58.08
CA ASP A 12 -44.05 -11.45 58.67
C ASP A 12 -43.03 -12.07 57.71
N VAL A 13 -42.68 -11.38 56.65
CA VAL A 13 -41.74 -11.86 55.67
C VAL A 13 -40.31 -11.56 56.13
N THR A 14 -39.53 -12.58 56.40
CA THR A 14 -38.13 -12.46 56.69
C THR A 14 -37.37 -12.20 55.39
N VAL A 15 -36.89 -10.97 55.18
CA VAL A 15 -36.05 -10.62 54.02
C VAL A 15 -34.59 -10.80 54.43
N ALA A 16 -33.89 -11.69 53.79
CA ALA A 16 -32.43 -11.79 53.89
C ALA A 16 -31.79 -10.80 52.93
N LEU A 17 -31.13 -9.77 53.43
CA LEU A 17 -30.23 -8.93 52.67
C LEU A 17 -28.95 -9.73 52.40
N VAL A 18 -28.85 -10.25 51.18
CA VAL A 18 -27.60 -10.87 50.74
C VAL A 18 -26.73 -9.75 50.15
N LYS A 19 -25.74 -9.29 50.89
CA LYS A 19 -24.68 -8.46 50.33
C LYS A 19 -23.78 -9.36 49.50
N LEU A 20 -23.95 -9.33 48.18
CA LEU A 20 -22.99 -9.92 47.27
C LEU A 20 -21.78 -8.98 47.23
N ASP A 21 -20.75 -9.26 48.02
CA ASP A 21 -19.44 -8.74 47.77
C ASP A 21 -18.90 -9.47 46.52
N ILE A 22 -19.24 -8.91 45.36
CA ILE A 22 -18.55 -9.23 44.14
C ILE A 22 -17.18 -8.59 44.32
N PRO A 23 -16.08 -9.35 44.46
CA PRO A 23 -14.77 -8.74 44.44
C PRO A 23 -14.69 -7.99 43.13
N ALA A 24 -14.39 -6.70 43.18
CA ALA A 24 -14.11 -5.93 41.99
C ALA A 24 -13.10 -6.75 41.18
N PRO A 25 -13.38 -7.05 39.94
CA PRO A 25 -12.50 -7.93 39.20
C PRO A 25 -11.12 -7.29 39.18
N GLU A 26 -10.17 -7.87 39.91
CA GLU A 26 -8.73 -7.54 39.82
C GLU A 26 -8.20 -7.67 38.39
N LEU A 27 -8.98 -8.32 37.60
CA LEU A 27 -8.79 -8.56 36.15
C LEU A 27 -8.76 -7.28 35.30
N HIS A 28 -9.52 -6.25 35.64
CA HIS A 28 -9.64 -5.04 34.86
C HIS A 28 -8.41 -4.13 34.96
N SER A 29 -7.73 -4.13 36.09
CA SER A 29 -6.56 -3.29 36.33
C SER A 29 -5.36 -3.80 35.51
N ASP A 30 -5.15 -5.11 35.48
CA ASP A 30 -3.97 -5.71 34.85
C ASP A 30 -4.02 -5.56 33.29
N ILE A 31 -5.17 -5.83 32.68
CA ILE A 31 -5.33 -5.64 31.26
C ILE A 31 -5.24 -4.16 30.89
N TRP A 32 -5.90 -3.30 31.66
CA TRP A 32 -5.85 -1.85 31.44
C TRP A 32 -4.44 -1.28 31.64
N GLU A 33 -3.72 -1.73 32.67
CA GLU A 33 -2.34 -1.33 32.92
C GLU A 33 -1.40 -1.84 31.80
N ARG A 34 -1.59 -3.06 31.32
CA ARG A 34 -0.82 -3.62 30.21
C ARG A 34 -1.11 -2.88 28.91
N MET A 35 -2.38 -2.57 28.60
CA MET A 35 -2.75 -1.76 27.44
C MET A 35 -2.22 -0.33 27.55
N LYS A 36 -2.33 0.28 28.73
CA LYS A 36 -1.79 1.61 28.98
C LYS A 36 -0.27 1.63 28.85
N LYS A 37 0.41 0.63 29.40
CA LYS A 37 1.86 0.49 29.29
C LYS A 37 2.28 0.30 27.83
N ALA A 38 1.61 -0.56 27.06
CA ALA A 38 1.86 -0.76 25.64
C ALA A 38 1.58 0.52 24.82
N ALA A 39 0.50 1.25 25.15
CA ALA A 39 0.20 2.54 24.51
C ALA A 39 1.22 3.61 24.88
N ASP A 40 1.65 3.69 26.15
CA ASP A 40 2.65 4.65 26.61
C ASP A 40 4.05 4.33 26.05
N GLU A 41 4.41 3.06 25.90
CA GLU A 41 5.62 2.62 25.23
C GLU A 41 5.58 2.97 23.75
N GLY A 42 4.48 2.71 23.06
CA GLY A 42 4.28 3.13 21.66
C GLY A 42 4.27 4.64 21.47
N HIS A 43 3.80 5.43 22.47
CA HIS A 43 3.88 6.89 22.45
C HIS A 43 5.27 7.42 22.78
N LYS A 44 6.05 6.75 23.62
CA LYS A 44 7.44 7.11 23.91
C LYS A 44 8.33 6.93 22.68
N HIS A 45 8.13 5.85 21.90
CA HIS A 45 8.82 5.65 20.63
C HIS A 45 8.45 6.67 19.56
N ARG A 46 7.24 7.28 19.63
CA ARG A 46 6.86 8.38 18.70
C ARG A 46 7.44 9.74 19.08
N ARG A 47 7.93 9.92 20.29
CA ARG A 47 8.45 11.22 20.79
C ARG A 47 9.96 11.38 20.77
N THR A 48 10.71 10.30 20.66
CA THR A 48 12.16 10.38 20.46
C THR A 48 12.46 10.45 18.97
N GLU A 49 12.90 11.63 18.58
CA GLU A 49 13.53 12.05 17.32
C GLU A 49 13.86 10.92 16.33
N CYS A 50 13.33 11.09 15.09
CA CYS A 50 13.92 10.70 13.79
C CYS A 50 14.94 9.54 13.73
N GLU A 51 14.90 8.58 14.60
CA GLU A 51 15.49 7.28 14.32
C GLU A 51 14.48 6.50 13.46
N ALA A 52 14.92 6.04 12.33
CA ALA A 52 14.11 5.24 11.41
C ALA A 52 13.62 4.00 12.19
N ILE A 53 12.37 4.08 12.70
CA ILE A 53 11.70 2.94 13.33
C ILE A 53 11.76 1.82 12.29
N SER A 54 12.44 0.73 12.62
CA SER A 54 12.60 -0.40 11.70
C SER A 54 11.22 -1.00 11.39
N VAL A 55 11.09 -1.60 10.22
CA VAL A 55 9.85 -2.32 9.86
C VAL A 55 9.57 -3.41 10.88
N THR A 56 10.61 -4.03 11.44
CA THR A 56 10.51 -5.07 12.47
C THR A 56 9.84 -4.55 13.74
N ASP A 57 10.23 -3.35 14.22
CA ASP A 57 9.64 -2.75 15.44
C ASP A 57 8.15 -2.49 15.24
N VAL A 58 7.74 -2.02 14.05
CA VAL A 58 6.32 -1.80 13.72
C VAL A 58 5.53 -3.10 13.74
N LEU A 59 6.11 -4.19 13.24
CA LEU A 59 5.47 -5.50 13.22
C LEU A 59 5.39 -6.12 14.62
N GLU A 60 6.44 -6.00 15.42
CA GLU A 60 6.45 -6.48 16.80
C GLU A 60 5.41 -5.76 17.66
N ASP A 61 5.31 -4.44 17.52
CA ASP A 61 4.28 -3.63 18.19
C ASP A 61 2.88 -4.07 17.76
N ALA A 62 2.62 -4.22 16.47
CA ALA A 62 1.33 -4.65 15.96
C ALA A 62 0.93 -6.04 16.49
N ILE A 63 1.88 -6.98 16.55
CA ILE A 63 1.66 -8.33 17.07
C ILE A 63 1.40 -8.30 18.59
N ALA A 64 2.13 -7.46 19.32
CA ALA A 64 1.92 -7.29 20.75
C ALA A 64 0.51 -6.76 21.04
N HIS A 65 0.08 -5.74 20.31
CA HIS A 65 -1.29 -5.19 20.41
C HIS A 65 -2.36 -6.23 20.03
N TYR A 66 -2.15 -6.98 18.95
CA TYR A 66 -3.04 -8.06 18.53
C TYR A 66 -3.25 -9.08 19.66
N LYS A 67 -2.17 -9.56 20.27
CA LYS A 67 -2.25 -10.55 21.36
C LYS A 67 -3.01 -10.02 22.57
N VAL A 68 -2.75 -8.77 22.96
CA VAL A 68 -3.45 -8.13 24.08
C VAL A 68 -4.95 -7.98 23.76
N GLU A 69 -5.30 -7.56 22.55
CA GLU A 69 -6.70 -7.40 22.14
C GLU A 69 -7.44 -8.74 22.10
N VAL A 70 -6.80 -9.80 21.58
CA VAL A 70 -7.36 -11.15 21.58
C VAL A 70 -7.61 -11.64 23.00
N GLU A 71 -6.61 -11.55 23.87
CA GLU A 71 -6.72 -11.99 25.28
C GLU A 71 -7.83 -11.23 26.02
N ALA A 72 -7.85 -9.90 25.90
CA ALA A 72 -8.83 -9.05 26.55
C ALA A 72 -10.26 -9.32 26.04
N GLY A 73 -10.42 -9.45 24.70
CA GLY A 73 -11.73 -9.67 24.10
C GLY A 73 -12.30 -11.04 24.43
N VAL A 74 -11.50 -12.10 24.37
CA VAL A 74 -11.94 -13.45 24.75
C VAL A 74 -12.40 -13.47 26.22
N LYS A 75 -11.64 -12.83 27.08
CA LYS A 75 -11.97 -12.73 28.49
C LYS A 75 -13.26 -11.97 28.74
N LEU A 76 -13.44 -10.82 28.05
CA LEU A 76 -14.66 -10.03 28.13
C LEU A 76 -15.89 -10.84 27.65
N ILE A 77 -15.76 -11.61 26.57
CA ILE A 77 -16.85 -12.44 26.06
C ILE A 77 -17.23 -13.51 27.09
N HIS A 78 -16.25 -14.19 27.68
CA HIS A 78 -16.51 -15.19 28.73
C HIS A 78 -17.20 -14.59 29.96
N GLU A 79 -16.74 -13.43 30.45
CA GLU A 79 -17.36 -12.73 31.55
C GLU A 79 -18.79 -12.31 31.24
N TYR A 80 -19.00 -11.73 30.04
CA TYR A 80 -20.34 -11.34 29.59
C TYR A 80 -21.29 -12.54 29.51
N LEU A 81 -20.86 -13.66 28.92
CA LEU A 81 -21.67 -14.87 28.83
C LEU A 81 -22.01 -15.44 30.19
N GLY A 82 -21.06 -15.38 31.14
CA GLY A 82 -21.31 -15.81 32.53
C GLY A 82 -22.30 -14.92 33.31
N LEU A 83 -22.30 -13.62 33.02
CA LEU A 83 -23.18 -12.64 33.64
C LEU A 83 -24.54 -12.50 32.95
N ARG A 84 -24.62 -12.84 31.66
CA ARG A 84 -25.81 -12.67 30.84
C ARG A 84 -27.11 -13.24 31.46
N PRO A 85 -27.14 -14.44 32.07
CA PRO A 85 -28.34 -14.94 32.68
C PRO A 85 -28.83 -14.07 33.85
N MET A 86 -27.92 -13.36 34.52
CA MET A 86 -28.28 -12.42 35.60
C MET A 86 -28.80 -11.09 35.08
N LEU A 87 -28.32 -10.68 33.87
CA LEU A 87 -28.75 -9.47 33.19
C LEU A 87 -30.09 -9.66 32.46
N MET A 88 -30.44 -10.89 32.14
CA MET A 88 -31.74 -11.23 31.56
C MET A 88 -32.74 -11.40 32.70
N ASN A 89 -33.53 -10.37 32.98
CA ASN A 89 -34.47 -10.39 34.08
C ASN A 89 -35.54 -11.48 33.89
N SER A 90 -35.68 -12.30 34.91
CA SER A 90 -36.62 -13.42 35.00
C SER A 90 -38.08 -13.03 35.27
N LEU A 91 -38.36 -11.77 35.53
CA LEU A 91 -39.68 -11.32 35.98
C LEU A 91 -40.75 -11.31 34.93
N ASN A 92 -40.47 -11.69 33.73
CA ASN A 92 -41.55 -11.74 32.81
C ASN A 92 -41.42 -12.28 31.45
N SER A 93 -42.47 -12.81 31.06
CA SER A 93 -43.04 -12.93 29.71
C SER A 93 -42.07 -12.65 28.55
N GLU A 94 -42.19 -13.46 27.54
CA GLU A 94 -41.47 -13.41 26.24
C GLU A 94 -41.34 -12.00 25.61
N LYS A 95 -42.07 -11.01 26.13
CA LYS A 95 -42.09 -9.65 25.60
C LYS A 95 -40.98 -8.72 26.17
N TYR A 96 -40.31 -9.10 27.25
CA TYR A 96 -39.32 -8.29 27.96
C TYR A 96 -38.07 -9.06 28.32
N SER A 97 -37.75 -10.13 27.59
CA SER A 97 -36.55 -10.94 27.78
C SER A 97 -35.28 -10.36 27.15
N SER A 98 -35.32 -9.10 26.71
CA SER A 98 -34.14 -8.45 26.17
C SER A 98 -33.21 -7.97 27.26
N CYS A 99 -31.96 -8.38 27.20
CA CYS A 99 -30.91 -7.86 28.03
C CYS A 99 -30.72 -6.34 27.74
N MET A 100 -30.74 -5.50 28.78
CA MET A 100 -30.51 -4.06 28.63
C MET A 100 -29.07 -3.71 28.28
N MET A 101 -28.14 -4.60 28.64
CA MET A 101 -26.74 -4.51 28.26
C MET A 101 -26.42 -5.64 27.29
N GLY A 102 -25.98 -5.30 26.10
CA GLY A 102 -25.60 -6.24 25.07
C GLY A 102 -24.18 -6.04 24.62
N LEU A 103 -23.44 -7.12 24.44
CA LEU A 103 -22.15 -7.14 23.75
C LEU A 103 -22.39 -7.52 22.29
N SER A 104 -21.76 -6.80 21.37
CA SER A 104 -21.87 -7.10 19.93
C SER A 104 -20.49 -7.17 19.28
N ILE A 105 -20.33 -8.07 18.32
CA ILE A 105 -19.12 -8.25 17.53
C ILE A 105 -19.49 -8.17 16.06
N GLY A 106 -18.90 -7.23 15.33
CA GLY A 106 -19.21 -7.04 13.90
C GLY A 106 -20.69 -6.75 13.62
N GLY A 107 -21.40 -6.12 14.57
CA GLY A 107 -22.85 -5.84 14.44
C GLY A 107 -23.77 -6.99 14.86
N HIS A 108 -23.22 -8.12 15.30
CA HIS A 108 -24.00 -9.27 15.79
C HIS A 108 -23.91 -9.37 17.32
N SER A 109 -25.04 -9.61 17.97
CA SER A 109 -25.08 -9.82 19.43
C SER A 109 -24.32 -11.06 19.84
N VAL A 110 -23.64 -11.01 20.97
CA VAL A 110 -22.95 -12.16 21.57
C VAL A 110 -23.96 -12.98 22.34
N ASP A 111 -24.18 -14.22 21.91
CA ASP A 111 -25.19 -15.11 22.45
C ASP A 111 -24.61 -16.44 22.97
N GLY A 112 -23.39 -16.80 22.54
CA GLY A 112 -22.77 -18.08 22.90
C GLY A 112 -21.26 -18.14 22.61
N GLU A 113 -20.66 -19.28 22.94
CA GLU A 113 -19.20 -19.50 22.75
C GLU A 113 -18.77 -19.46 21.27
N THR A 114 -19.67 -19.70 20.32
CA THR A 114 -19.38 -19.57 18.90
C THR A 114 -18.98 -18.16 18.49
N ASP A 115 -19.36 -17.16 19.27
CA ASP A 115 -19.03 -15.76 19.06
C ASP A 115 -17.56 -15.44 19.35
N ILE A 116 -16.88 -16.28 20.14
CA ILE A 116 -15.43 -16.20 20.34
C ILE A 116 -14.72 -16.44 19.01
N SER A 117 -15.12 -17.45 18.26
CA SER A 117 -14.55 -17.70 16.93
C SER A 117 -14.78 -16.54 15.98
N ARG A 118 -15.98 -15.94 16.00
CA ARG A 118 -16.29 -14.73 15.21
C ARG A 118 -15.40 -13.57 15.64
N PHE A 119 -15.26 -13.34 16.93
CA PHE A 119 -14.38 -12.30 17.45
C PHE A 119 -12.93 -12.47 16.98
N LEU A 120 -12.38 -13.67 17.07
CA LEU A 120 -11.02 -13.98 16.63
C LEU A 120 -10.83 -13.70 15.14
N LYS A 121 -11.80 -14.09 14.31
CA LYS A 121 -11.78 -13.81 12.88
C LYS A 121 -11.79 -12.31 12.57
N GLU A 122 -12.68 -11.56 13.20
CA GLU A 122 -12.79 -10.11 12.99
C GLU A 122 -11.52 -9.37 13.44
N VAL A 123 -10.94 -9.76 14.58
CA VAL A 123 -9.69 -9.15 15.05
C VAL A 123 -8.54 -9.47 14.11
N ARG A 124 -8.40 -10.72 13.65
CA ARG A 124 -7.38 -11.07 12.66
C ARG A 124 -7.51 -10.24 11.38
N LEU A 125 -8.72 -10.16 10.83
CA LEU A 125 -8.99 -9.35 9.64
C LEU A 125 -8.64 -7.88 9.84
N LYS A 126 -8.94 -7.31 11.01
CA LYS A 126 -8.58 -5.94 11.36
C LYS A 126 -7.07 -5.72 11.26
N TYR A 127 -6.26 -6.61 11.84
CA TYR A 127 -4.80 -6.46 11.83
C TYR A 127 -4.19 -6.76 10.48
N TRP A 128 -4.71 -7.73 9.74
CA TRP A 128 -4.27 -7.98 8.36
C TRP A 128 -4.58 -6.79 7.44
N LYS A 129 -5.76 -6.17 7.55
CA LYS A 129 -6.09 -4.94 6.80
C LYS A 129 -5.15 -3.80 7.15
N ALA A 130 -4.92 -3.57 8.44
CA ALA A 130 -4.00 -2.53 8.90
C ALA A 130 -2.57 -2.75 8.40
N LEU A 131 -2.12 -4.01 8.28
CA LEU A 131 -0.82 -4.34 7.70
C LEU A 131 -0.75 -3.96 6.22
N PHE A 132 -1.77 -4.29 5.41
CA PHE A 132 -1.81 -3.94 3.99
C PHE A 132 -1.90 -2.43 3.73
N GLU A 133 -2.47 -1.69 4.66
CA GLU A 133 -2.58 -0.22 4.60
C GLU A 133 -1.34 0.50 5.15
N ASN A 134 -0.38 -0.23 5.70
CA ASN A 134 0.80 0.37 6.31
C ASN A 134 1.88 0.66 5.28
N ASP A 135 2.09 1.95 4.97
CA ASP A 135 3.07 2.42 3.98
C ASP A 135 4.52 2.02 4.31
N LYS A 136 4.88 1.90 5.61
CA LYS A 136 6.23 1.50 6.01
C LYS A 136 6.54 0.06 5.64
N VAL A 137 5.52 -0.82 5.73
CA VAL A 137 5.65 -2.25 5.42
C VAL A 137 5.44 -2.50 3.93
N MET A 138 4.40 -1.90 3.35
CA MET A 138 3.91 -2.20 2.00
C MET A 138 4.34 -1.16 0.95
N GLY A 139 4.91 -0.03 1.36
CA GLY A 139 5.19 1.10 0.48
C GLY A 139 6.13 0.82 -0.72
N LYS A 140 6.91 -0.27 -0.66
CA LYS A 140 7.77 -0.70 -1.77
C LYS A 140 7.04 -1.53 -2.83
N LEU A 141 5.81 -1.98 -2.54
CA LEU A 141 5.03 -2.79 -3.46
C LEU A 141 4.19 -1.89 -4.38
N THR A 142 3.99 -2.32 -5.61
CA THR A 142 3.12 -1.61 -6.55
C THR A 142 1.65 -1.77 -6.15
N SER A 143 0.82 -0.78 -6.52
CA SER A 143 -0.62 -0.81 -6.24
C SER A 143 -1.31 -2.06 -6.81
N ASN A 144 -0.82 -2.61 -7.93
CA ASN A 144 -1.36 -3.84 -8.51
C ASN A 144 -1.19 -5.03 -7.57
N ILE A 145 0.02 -5.23 -7.02
CA ILE A 145 0.29 -6.31 -6.06
C ILE A 145 -0.51 -6.11 -4.78
N LEU A 146 -0.52 -4.89 -4.24
CA LEU A 146 -1.31 -4.56 -3.05
C LEU A 146 -2.79 -4.86 -3.25
N ASN A 147 -3.37 -4.47 -4.37
CA ASN A 147 -4.77 -4.72 -4.69
C ASN A 147 -5.07 -6.22 -4.85
N GLN A 148 -4.14 -6.98 -5.43
CA GLN A 148 -4.28 -8.43 -5.57
C GLN A 148 -4.39 -9.13 -4.21
N TYR A 149 -3.54 -8.73 -3.24
CA TYR A 149 -3.56 -9.33 -1.91
C TYR A 149 -4.65 -8.75 -1.02
N SER A 150 -4.92 -7.46 -1.07
CA SER A 150 -6.00 -6.83 -0.29
C SER A 150 -7.38 -7.31 -0.72
N SER A 151 -7.59 -7.67 -1.99
CA SER A 151 -8.84 -8.29 -2.45
C SER A 151 -9.09 -9.66 -1.82
N LYS A 152 -8.01 -10.36 -1.45
CA LYS A 152 -8.04 -11.68 -0.80
C LYS A 152 -7.94 -11.58 0.74
N VAL A 153 -8.03 -10.39 1.31
CA VAL A 153 -7.83 -10.22 2.75
C VAL A 153 -8.79 -11.06 3.60
N ARG A 154 -9.98 -11.37 3.09
CA ARG A 154 -10.94 -12.25 3.77
C ARG A 154 -10.43 -13.68 3.94
N ASP A 155 -9.55 -14.14 3.06
CA ASP A 155 -8.95 -15.49 3.15
C ASP A 155 -8.00 -15.59 4.37
N PHE A 156 -7.60 -14.44 4.94
CA PHE A 156 -6.76 -14.36 6.13
C PHE A 156 -7.54 -14.42 7.46
N GLU A 157 -8.86 -14.56 7.44
CA GLU A 157 -9.67 -14.66 8.67
C GLU A 157 -9.26 -15.86 9.55
N ASP A 158 -8.81 -16.94 8.94
CA ASP A 158 -8.34 -18.15 9.61
C ASP A 158 -6.80 -18.19 9.80
N TYR A 159 -6.09 -17.21 9.23
CA TYR A 159 -4.63 -17.08 9.36
C TYR A 159 -4.26 -16.29 10.60
N GLU A 160 -3.50 -16.90 11.50
CA GLU A 160 -3.03 -16.25 12.71
C GLU A 160 -2.12 -15.05 12.39
N PHE A 161 -2.37 -13.91 13.02
CA PHE A 161 -1.55 -12.71 12.88
C PHE A 161 -0.28 -12.87 13.72
N SER A 162 0.74 -13.47 13.14
CA SER A 162 2.01 -13.79 13.78
C SER A 162 3.19 -13.35 12.92
N MET A 163 4.36 -13.15 13.55
CA MET A 163 5.57 -12.77 12.84
C MET A 163 5.91 -13.77 11.72
N PHE A 164 5.77 -15.07 11.99
CA PHE A 164 6.04 -16.11 11.00
C PHE A 164 5.15 -15.97 9.77
N ASN A 165 3.83 -15.85 9.96
CA ASN A 165 2.87 -15.74 8.86
C ASN A 165 3.04 -14.43 8.09
N ILE A 166 3.35 -13.33 8.78
CA ILE A 166 3.65 -12.03 8.15
C ILE A 166 4.90 -12.14 7.28
N GLN A 167 5.99 -12.72 7.83
CA GLN A 167 7.24 -12.89 7.07
C GLN A 167 7.06 -13.81 5.87
N GLN A 168 6.30 -14.90 6.02
CA GLN A 168 5.98 -15.79 4.91
C GLN A 168 5.22 -15.04 3.81
N LEU A 169 4.17 -14.28 4.17
CA LEU A 169 3.41 -13.49 3.23
C LEU A 169 4.30 -12.45 2.50
N LEU A 170 5.14 -11.73 3.25
CA LEU A 170 6.06 -10.76 2.66
C LEU A 170 7.06 -11.43 1.72
N ALA A 171 7.54 -12.64 2.04
CA ALA A 171 8.41 -13.40 1.17
C ALA A 171 7.70 -13.84 -0.12
N GLU A 172 6.44 -14.28 -0.03
CA GLU A 172 5.60 -14.62 -1.19
C GLU A 172 5.34 -13.40 -2.07
N MET A 173 4.99 -12.25 -1.47
CA MET A 173 4.79 -11.00 -2.19
C MET A 173 6.07 -10.52 -2.88
N ASN A 174 7.23 -10.66 -2.24
CA ASN A 174 8.52 -10.34 -2.83
C ASN A 174 8.91 -11.30 -3.97
N ALA A 175 8.59 -12.58 -3.84
CA ALA A 175 8.80 -13.55 -4.91
C ALA A 175 7.89 -13.24 -6.12
N ALA A 176 6.62 -12.92 -5.86
CA ALA A 176 5.69 -12.48 -6.90
C ALA A 176 6.16 -11.18 -7.56
N LEU A 177 6.69 -10.22 -6.78
CA LEU A 177 7.27 -9.00 -7.32
C LEU A 177 8.43 -9.30 -8.27
N LYS A 178 9.33 -10.22 -7.91
CA LYS A 178 10.45 -10.61 -8.78
C LYS A 178 10.00 -11.23 -10.09
N GLN A 179 8.98 -12.08 -10.05
CA GLN A 179 8.44 -12.71 -11.25
C GLN A 179 7.69 -11.70 -12.15
N ASN A 180 6.98 -10.75 -11.54
CA ASN A 180 6.12 -9.81 -12.25
C ASN A 180 6.80 -8.46 -12.54
N ILE A 181 8.03 -8.23 -12.03
CA ILE A 181 8.65 -6.91 -12.18
C ILE A 181 8.98 -6.60 -13.64
N GLU A 182 9.44 -7.60 -14.39
CA GLU A 182 9.70 -7.44 -15.82
C GLU A 182 8.41 -7.14 -16.59
N GLU A 183 7.35 -7.82 -16.24
CA GLU A 183 6.01 -7.60 -16.78
C GLU A 183 5.50 -6.20 -16.47
N THR A 184 5.60 -5.76 -15.21
CA THR A 184 5.22 -4.41 -14.76
C THR A 184 6.05 -3.31 -15.46
N ILE A 185 7.37 -3.53 -15.62
CA ILE A 185 8.26 -2.63 -16.36
C ILE A 185 7.80 -2.52 -17.81
N MET A 186 7.51 -3.66 -18.44
CA MET A 186 7.09 -3.70 -19.85
C MET A 186 5.70 -3.10 -20.04
N GLU A 187 4.76 -3.32 -19.15
CA GLU A 187 3.44 -2.69 -19.15
C GLU A 187 3.54 -1.16 -19.04
N LEU A 188 4.38 -0.65 -18.15
CA LEU A 188 4.62 0.78 -18.02
C LEU A 188 5.24 1.36 -19.28
N PHE A 189 6.21 0.66 -19.87
CA PHE A 189 6.84 1.07 -21.12
C PHE A 189 5.82 1.10 -22.26
N GLU A 190 4.98 0.07 -22.40
CA GLU A 190 3.92 0.02 -23.41
C GLU A 190 2.91 1.16 -23.21
N LYS A 191 2.49 1.43 -21.98
CA LYS A 191 1.61 2.55 -21.66
C LYS A 191 2.20 3.90 -22.08
N MET A 192 3.53 4.05 -21.97
CA MET A 192 4.23 5.28 -22.31
C MET A 192 4.58 5.39 -23.81
N THR A 193 4.67 4.29 -24.53
CA THR A 193 5.04 4.25 -25.95
C THR A 193 3.85 4.01 -26.88
N ALA A 194 2.73 3.54 -26.38
CA ALA A 194 1.54 3.27 -27.18
C ALA A 194 0.95 4.55 -27.79
N GLU A 195 0.35 4.39 -28.98
CA GLU A 195 -0.50 5.41 -29.56
C GLU A 195 -1.88 5.36 -28.88
N HIS A 196 -2.27 6.48 -28.26
CA HIS A 196 -3.58 6.63 -27.69
C HIS A 196 -4.42 7.55 -28.55
N SER A 197 -5.55 7.06 -29.06
CA SER A 197 -6.56 7.86 -29.71
C SER A 197 -7.81 7.86 -28.84
N TRP A 198 -8.27 9.04 -28.48
CA TRP A 198 -9.49 9.21 -27.72
C TRP A 198 -10.65 9.55 -28.65
N PHE A 199 -11.62 8.67 -28.73
CA PHE A 199 -12.89 8.92 -29.39
C PHE A 199 -13.96 9.18 -28.33
N ASN A 200 -14.10 10.41 -27.87
CA ASN A 200 -15.27 10.80 -27.09
C ASN A 200 -15.93 12.01 -27.71
N ASN A 201 -17.03 11.73 -28.32
CA ASN A 201 -18.23 12.56 -28.62
C ASN A 201 -18.04 13.98 -29.17
N SER A 202 -16.93 14.47 -29.60
CA SER A 202 -16.76 15.69 -30.40
C SER A 202 -15.35 16.29 -30.42
N GLU A 203 -14.47 15.90 -29.50
CA GLU A 203 -13.10 16.38 -29.52
C GLU A 203 -12.15 15.19 -29.66
N ASN A 204 -11.71 14.93 -30.88
CA ASN A 204 -10.66 13.95 -31.15
C ASN A 204 -9.35 14.45 -30.55
N ILE A 205 -9.02 14.04 -29.32
CA ILE A 205 -7.72 14.33 -28.73
C ILE A 205 -6.81 13.16 -29.13
N HIS A 206 -5.92 13.44 -30.06
CA HIS A 206 -4.85 12.52 -30.41
C HIS A 206 -3.58 12.93 -29.68
N TYR A 207 -2.99 11.97 -28.97
CA TYR A 207 -1.66 12.14 -28.43
C TYR A 207 -0.83 10.88 -28.68
N PHE A 208 0.44 11.10 -28.92
CA PHE A 208 1.37 10.06 -29.29
C PHE A 208 2.51 10.06 -28.29
N ASN A 209 2.83 8.86 -27.81
CA ASN A 209 3.95 8.67 -26.91
C ASN A 209 5.09 8.00 -27.68
N GLY A 210 6.30 8.39 -27.36
CA GLY A 210 7.51 7.73 -27.80
C GLY A 210 7.65 7.59 -29.32
N TRP A 211 7.40 6.41 -29.82
CA TRP A 211 7.79 5.99 -31.16
C TRP A 211 7.23 6.82 -32.32
N LYS A 212 6.08 7.47 -32.16
CA LYS A 212 5.55 8.31 -33.23
C LYS A 212 6.28 9.63 -33.39
N THR A 213 6.85 10.11 -32.29
CA THR A 213 7.67 11.33 -32.27
C THR A 213 9.16 11.04 -32.47
N ASN A 214 9.57 9.76 -32.33
CA ASN A 214 10.89 9.27 -32.70
C ASN A 214 10.77 7.88 -33.33
N LYS A 215 11.51 7.65 -34.38
CA LYS A 215 11.46 6.41 -35.19
C LYS A 215 12.01 5.18 -34.44
N ALA A 216 12.54 5.36 -33.25
CA ALA A 216 13.19 4.31 -32.48
C ALA A 216 12.26 3.64 -31.46
N HIS A 217 10.97 3.99 -31.45
CA HIS A 217 9.98 3.42 -30.52
C HIS A 217 10.31 3.58 -29.04
N LYS A 218 11.17 4.50 -28.67
CA LYS A 218 11.56 4.79 -27.29
C LYS A 218 10.71 5.90 -26.67
N ILE A 219 10.72 5.97 -25.34
CA ILE A 219 10.10 7.05 -24.59
C ILE A 219 10.91 8.34 -24.78
N ASN A 220 10.23 9.43 -25.10
CA ASN A 220 10.82 10.76 -25.17
C ASN A 220 10.95 11.41 -23.79
N ASP A 221 11.74 12.49 -23.71
CA ASP A 221 11.86 13.33 -22.50
C ASP A 221 10.50 13.79 -21.96
N LYS A 222 9.51 13.94 -22.85
CA LYS A 222 8.14 14.28 -22.50
C LYS A 222 7.17 13.23 -23.06
N VAL A 223 6.32 12.70 -22.18
CA VAL A 223 5.31 11.69 -22.51
C VAL A 223 3.94 12.17 -22.08
N ILE A 224 2.91 11.81 -22.83
CA ILE A 224 1.52 12.09 -22.51
C ILE A 224 0.82 10.74 -22.36
N ILE A 225 0.25 10.49 -21.18
CA ILE A 225 -0.54 9.27 -20.93
C ILE A 225 -1.98 9.62 -20.56
N PRO A 226 -2.94 8.73 -20.90
CA PRO A 226 -4.31 8.89 -20.39
C PRO A 226 -4.33 8.69 -18.89
N CYS A 227 -5.08 9.54 -18.21
CA CYS A 227 -5.31 9.42 -16.78
C CYS A 227 -6.75 9.79 -16.45
N TYR A 228 -7.54 8.79 -16.15
CA TYR A 228 -8.95 8.97 -15.84
C TYR A 228 -9.12 9.19 -14.33
N ASN A 229 -10.23 9.82 -13.96
CA ASN A 229 -10.65 10.01 -12.57
C ASN A 229 -9.66 10.78 -11.68
N MET A 230 -8.77 11.59 -12.31
CA MET A 230 -7.82 12.44 -11.57
C MET A 230 -8.46 13.68 -10.95
N PHE A 231 -9.71 13.95 -11.27
CA PHE A 231 -10.47 15.07 -10.69
C PHE A 231 -11.81 14.57 -10.19
N SER A 232 -12.16 15.00 -8.99
CA SER A 232 -13.46 14.70 -8.39
C SER A 232 -14.58 15.31 -9.26
N SER A 233 -15.57 14.50 -9.62
CA SER A 233 -16.75 14.94 -10.38
C SER A 233 -17.60 15.95 -9.61
N TYR A 234 -17.55 15.94 -8.28
CA TYR A 234 -18.33 16.83 -7.42
C TYR A 234 -17.63 18.18 -7.17
N SER A 235 -16.36 18.13 -6.78
CA SER A 235 -15.60 19.33 -6.38
C SER A 235 -14.77 19.93 -7.50
N ASN A 236 -14.58 19.21 -8.61
CA ASN A 236 -13.70 19.57 -9.72
C ASN A 236 -12.24 19.82 -9.29
N LYS A 237 -11.87 19.33 -8.09
CA LYS A 237 -10.52 19.38 -7.54
C LYS A 237 -9.73 18.13 -7.90
N LEU A 238 -8.41 18.24 -7.90
CA LEU A 238 -7.52 17.10 -8.09
C LEU A 238 -7.81 16.03 -7.01
N ASP A 239 -7.97 14.78 -7.41
CA ASP A 239 -7.97 13.65 -6.51
C ASP A 239 -6.53 13.28 -6.17
N THR A 240 -6.07 13.72 -5.01
CA THR A 240 -4.69 13.53 -4.56
C THR A 240 -4.35 12.06 -4.35
N TYR A 241 -5.33 11.25 -3.90
CA TYR A 241 -5.12 9.82 -3.68
C TYR A 241 -4.87 9.07 -4.99
N THR A 242 -5.73 9.24 -5.98
CA THR A 242 -5.58 8.61 -7.30
C THR A 242 -4.31 9.09 -8.02
N ALA A 243 -3.99 10.38 -7.88
CA ALA A 243 -2.78 10.94 -8.44
C ALA A 243 -1.52 10.38 -7.77
N GLU A 244 -1.51 10.29 -6.43
CA GLU A 244 -0.41 9.74 -5.65
C GLU A 244 -0.13 8.28 -6.03
N GLN A 245 -1.17 7.44 -6.10
CA GLN A 245 -1.02 6.04 -6.52
C GLN A 245 -0.40 5.93 -7.91
N THR A 246 -0.93 6.65 -8.89
CA THR A 246 -0.46 6.58 -10.27
C THR A 246 0.99 7.04 -10.42
N ILE A 247 1.36 8.12 -9.74
CA ILE A 247 2.73 8.67 -9.79
C ILE A 247 3.70 7.75 -9.03
N SER A 248 3.30 7.28 -7.86
CA SER A 248 4.09 6.38 -7.04
C SER A 248 4.41 5.06 -7.75
N ASP A 249 3.46 4.50 -8.51
CA ASP A 249 3.71 3.28 -9.28
C ASP A 249 4.77 3.48 -10.37
N ILE A 250 4.78 4.65 -11.01
CA ILE A 250 5.83 5.02 -11.98
C ILE A 250 7.18 5.19 -11.27
N GLU A 251 7.19 5.86 -10.12
CA GLU A 251 8.41 6.06 -9.34
C GLU A 251 9.00 4.73 -8.86
N LYS A 252 8.17 3.81 -8.37
CA LYS A 252 8.60 2.46 -7.92
C LYS A 252 9.28 1.66 -9.03
N VAL A 253 8.78 1.73 -10.26
CA VAL A 253 9.43 1.10 -11.41
C VAL A 253 10.78 1.76 -11.69
N LEU A 254 10.87 3.08 -11.62
CA LEU A 254 12.12 3.80 -11.83
C LEU A 254 13.11 3.61 -10.68
N ASP A 255 12.63 3.46 -9.45
CA ASP A 255 13.44 3.11 -8.27
C ASP A 255 14.20 1.81 -8.47
N TYR A 256 13.58 0.85 -9.15
CA TYR A 256 14.23 -0.41 -9.49
C TYR A 256 15.46 -0.20 -10.39
N PHE A 257 15.42 0.77 -11.29
CA PHE A 257 16.55 1.13 -12.14
C PHE A 257 17.57 2.03 -11.42
N ASP A 258 17.12 2.92 -10.56
CA ASP A 258 17.97 3.88 -9.85
C ASP A 258 18.67 3.26 -8.63
N GLY A 259 18.18 2.13 -8.12
CA GLY A 259 18.68 1.52 -6.88
C GLY A 259 18.41 2.39 -5.64
N ASN A 260 17.37 3.23 -5.69
CA ASN A 260 17.00 4.19 -4.64
C ASN A 260 18.08 5.24 -4.31
N MET A 261 18.93 5.58 -5.26
CA MET A 261 19.98 6.58 -5.08
C MET A 261 19.46 8.02 -5.04
N THR A 262 18.32 8.28 -5.71
CA THR A 262 17.70 9.61 -5.74
C THR A 262 16.87 9.85 -4.48
N ALA A 263 17.00 11.04 -3.90
CA ALA A 263 16.23 11.43 -2.72
C ALA A 263 14.70 11.41 -2.99
N THR A 264 13.95 10.98 -2.00
CA THR A 264 12.48 10.96 -2.05
C THR A 264 11.91 12.37 -2.01
N VAL A 265 10.81 12.59 -2.70
CA VAL A 265 10.00 13.81 -2.64
C VAL A 265 8.77 13.52 -1.78
N ASP A 266 8.35 14.45 -0.95
CA ASP A 266 7.05 14.36 -0.28
C ASP A 266 5.92 14.55 -1.29
N LEU A 267 5.62 13.47 -2.01
CA LEU A 267 4.63 13.48 -3.08
C LEU A 267 3.24 13.88 -2.57
N ARG A 268 2.86 13.41 -1.37
CA ARG A 268 1.56 13.74 -0.76
C ARG A 268 1.44 15.24 -0.47
N GLY A 269 2.45 15.82 0.15
CA GLY A 269 2.48 17.26 0.44
C GLY A 269 2.44 18.12 -0.83
N VAL A 270 3.18 17.72 -1.87
CA VAL A 270 3.20 18.44 -3.15
C VAL A 270 1.86 18.34 -3.89
N LEU A 271 1.22 17.17 -3.88
CA LEU A 271 -0.10 16.98 -4.49
C LEU A 271 -1.20 17.73 -3.72
N GLN A 272 -1.12 17.76 -2.40
CA GLN A 272 -2.05 18.55 -1.58
C GLN A 272 -1.91 20.05 -1.89
N TYR A 273 -0.68 20.56 -2.00
CA TYR A 273 -0.45 21.92 -2.42
C TYR A 273 -1.01 22.21 -3.82
N ALA A 274 -0.85 21.29 -4.77
CA ALA A 274 -1.40 21.42 -6.10
C ALA A 274 -2.95 21.45 -6.10
N GLN A 275 -3.57 20.65 -5.25
CA GLN A 275 -5.03 20.66 -5.05
C GLN A 275 -5.51 21.99 -4.46
N ASP A 276 -4.85 22.50 -3.42
CA ASP A 276 -5.25 23.70 -2.69
C ASP A 276 -5.05 24.97 -3.52
N SER A 277 -3.93 25.04 -4.26
CA SER A 277 -3.63 26.15 -5.16
C SER A 277 -4.41 26.11 -6.48
N GLY A 278 -5.00 24.96 -6.82
CA GLY A 278 -5.63 24.72 -8.12
C GLY A 278 -4.63 24.65 -9.29
N ASN A 279 -3.32 24.68 -9.01
CA ASN A 279 -2.27 24.58 -10.02
C ASN A 279 -1.77 23.14 -10.15
N THR A 280 -2.23 22.43 -11.16
CA THR A 280 -1.87 21.04 -11.45
C THR A 280 -0.77 20.91 -12.52
N ARG A 281 0.03 21.96 -12.74
CA ARG A 281 1.11 21.98 -13.73
C ARG A 281 2.48 21.95 -13.08
N ASN A 282 3.39 21.18 -13.71
CA ASN A 282 4.79 21.04 -13.29
C ASN A 282 4.96 20.64 -11.82
N ILE A 283 4.10 19.73 -11.35
CA ILE A 283 4.19 19.15 -10.00
C ILE A 283 5.50 18.36 -9.95
N PRO A 284 6.43 18.68 -9.05
CA PRO A 284 7.70 17.97 -8.95
C PRO A 284 7.51 16.57 -8.35
N CYS A 285 8.15 15.59 -8.98
CA CYS A 285 8.21 14.20 -8.54
C CYS A 285 9.68 13.76 -8.48
N LYS A 286 9.96 12.55 -8.03
CA LYS A 286 11.32 12.06 -7.78
C LYS A 286 12.19 12.06 -9.05
N TYR A 287 11.68 11.58 -10.19
CA TYR A 287 12.42 11.43 -11.45
C TYR A 287 11.93 12.28 -12.60
N PHE A 288 10.81 12.95 -12.40
CA PHE A 288 10.11 13.68 -13.44
C PHE A 288 9.27 14.80 -12.82
N SER A 289 8.66 15.62 -13.65
CA SER A 289 7.55 16.50 -13.24
C SER A 289 6.29 16.11 -13.99
N VAL A 290 5.12 16.29 -13.36
CA VAL A 290 3.84 15.98 -13.99
C VAL A 290 2.98 17.22 -14.14
N SER A 291 2.16 17.24 -15.18
CA SER A 291 1.08 18.20 -15.35
C SER A 291 -0.20 17.41 -15.64
N ILE A 292 -1.20 17.55 -14.78
CA ILE A 292 -2.44 16.81 -14.85
C ILE A 292 -3.54 17.73 -15.38
N PHE A 293 -4.24 17.28 -16.41
CA PHE A 293 -5.25 18.06 -17.09
C PHE A 293 -6.64 17.45 -16.93
N LYS A 294 -7.65 18.29 -16.73
CA LYS A 294 -9.06 17.91 -16.60
C LYS A 294 -9.61 17.11 -17.78
N LYS A 295 -8.97 17.22 -18.94
CA LYS A 295 -9.30 16.45 -20.15
C LYS A 295 -8.92 14.98 -20.07
N GLY A 296 -8.38 14.51 -18.93
CA GLY A 296 -8.00 13.11 -18.71
C GLY A 296 -6.62 12.76 -19.27
N THR A 297 -5.67 13.71 -19.25
CA THR A 297 -4.29 13.46 -19.65
C THR A 297 -3.30 13.89 -18.57
N MET A 298 -2.23 13.12 -18.43
CA MET A 298 -1.08 13.45 -17.61
C MET A 298 0.15 13.58 -18.50
N HIS A 299 0.80 14.74 -18.41
CA HIS A 299 2.04 15.01 -19.12
C HIS A 299 3.19 14.78 -18.15
N ILE A 300 4.05 13.84 -18.47
CA ILE A 300 5.24 13.48 -17.69
C ILE A 300 6.45 14.07 -18.41
N LYS A 301 7.27 14.82 -17.70
CA LYS A 301 8.53 15.34 -18.22
C LYS A 301 9.67 14.82 -17.36
N PHE A 302 10.48 13.92 -17.90
CA PHE A 302 11.61 13.32 -17.21
C PHE A 302 12.70 14.35 -16.96
N THR A 303 13.21 14.37 -15.73
CA THR A 303 14.32 15.22 -15.28
C THR A 303 15.64 14.45 -15.33
N ASN A 304 15.62 13.15 -14.99
CA ASN A 304 16.78 12.28 -15.05
C ASN A 304 16.85 11.57 -16.41
N LYS A 305 17.65 12.15 -17.33
CA LYS A 305 17.80 11.63 -18.70
C LYS A 305 18.62 10.34 -18.77
N GLU A 306 19.59 10.15 -17.89
CA GLU A 306 20.40 8.93 -17.87
C GLU A 306 19.55 7.73 -17.43
N LEU A 307 18.70 7.92 -16.42
CA LEU A 307 17.77 6.90 -15.97
C LEU A 307 16.74 6.55 -17.06
N LEU A 308 16.20 7.56 -17.74
CA LEU A 308 15.29 7.35 -18.87
C LEU A 308 15.96 6.57 -20.01
N GLU A 309 17.21 6.87 -20.33
CA GLU A 309 17.98 6.14 -21.33
C GLU A 309 18.18 4.67 -20.93
N ARG A 310 18.55 4.41 -19.66
CA ARG A 310 18.66 3.06 -19.10
C ARG A 310 17.35 2.29 -19.21
N PHE A 311 16.24 2.92 -18.83
CA PHE A 311 14.91 2.34 -18.93
C PHE A 311 14.54 2.01 -20.39
N ASN A 312 14.79 2.93 -21.32
CA ASN A 312 14.54 2.70 -22.73
C ASN A 312 15.38 1.53 -23.30
N ILE A 313 16.67 1.48 -22.99
CA ILE A 313 17.58 0.40 -23.44
C ILE A 313 17.04 -0.95 -22.95
N TYR A 314 16.72 -1.07 -21.66
CA TYR A 314 16.22 -2.30 -21.07
C TYR A 314 14.93 -2.77 -21.76
N CYS A 315 13.96 -1.89 -21.90
CA CYS A 315 12.67 -2.22 -22.49
C CYS A 315 12.77 -2.52 -23.99
N CYS A 316 13.54 -1.73 -24.74
CA CYS A 316 13.74 -1.96 -26.17
C CYS A 316 14.51 -3.25 -26.46
N LYS A 317 15.45 -3.66 -25.57
CA LYS A 317 16.08 -5.00 -25.66
C LYS A 317 15.04 -6.09 -25.38
N GLY A 318 14.22 -5.95 -24.35
CA GLY A 318 13.13 -6.89 -24.02
C GLY A 318 12.12 -7.06 -25.17
N LYS A 319 11.85 -6.00 -25.94
CA LYS A 319 10.99 -6.03 -27.13
C LYS A 319 11.69 -6.47 -28.42
N ALA A 320 12.98 -6.79 -28.36
CA ALA A 320 13.79 -7.08 -29.53
C ALA A 320 13.80 -5.93 -30.59
N TRP A 321 13.69 -4.69 -30.13
CA TRP A 321 13.75 -3.50 -30.98
C TRP A 321 15.18 -2.96 -31.13
N LEU A 322 16.11 -3.47 -30.35
CA LEU A 322 17.54 -3.25 -30.51
C LEU A 322 18.20 -4.50 -31.08
N PRO A 323 19.32 -4.36 -31.82
CA PRO A 323 20.02 -5.50 -32.38
C PRO A 323 20.40 -6.53 -31.32
N PRO A 324 20.43 -7.84 -31.64
CA PRO A 324 20.81 -8.88 -30.68
C PRO A 324 22.21 -8.68 -30.08
N ASP A 325 23.13 -8.11 -30.87
CA ASP A 325 24.51 -7.78 -30.51
C ASP A 325 24.67 -6.41 -29.85
N TYR A 326 23.56 -5.69 -29.59
CA TYR A 326 23.59 -4.40 -28.90
C TYR A 326 24.17 -4.55 -27.49
N GLY A 327 25.27 -3.84 -27.26
CA GLY A 327 26.00 -3.86 -25.98
C GLY A 327 27.13 -4.88 -25.91
N SER A 328 27.28 -5.76 -26.89
CA SER A 328 28.37 -6.74 -26.97
C SER A 328 29.42 -6.43 -28.02
N HIS A 329 29.07 -5.65 -29.05
CA HIS A 329 29.96 -5.23 -30.12
C HIS A 329 30.17 -3.73 -30.13
N THR A 330 31.32 -3.28 -30.68
CA THR A 330 31.52 -1.85 -30.92
C THR A 330 30.65 -1.40 -32.10
N TYR A 331 30.41 -0.10 -32.24
CA TYR A 331 29.60 0.41 -33.36
C TYR A 331 30.23 0.02 -34.74
N GLU A 332 31.55 -0.01 -34.81
CA GLU A 332 32.30 -0.35 -36.00
C GLU A 332 32.11 -1.82 -36.45
N ASP A 333 31.99 -2.72 -35.50
CA ASP A 333 31.88 -4.16 -35.72
C ASP A 333 30.45 -4.62 -36.03
N MET A 334 29.47 -3.73 -35.94
CA MET A 334 28.07 -4.03 -36.25
C MET A 334 27.80 -4.09 -37.75
N SER A 335 26.78 -4.86 -38.13
CA SER A 335 26.23 -4.82 -39.49
C SER A 335 25.64 -3.45 -39.81
N ASP A 336 25.52 -3.13 -41.10
CA ASP A 336 24.94 -1.85 -41.55
C ASP A 336 23.49 -1.68 -41.07
N GLU A 337 22.72 -2.79 -41.03
CA GLU A 337 21.37 -2.81 -40.49
C GLU A 337 21.34 -2.48 -38.98
N ALA A 338 22.25 -3.09 -38.22
CA ALA A 338 22.37 -2.81 -36.78
C ALA A 338 22.81 -1.36 -36.54
N LYS A 339 23.77 -0.83 -37.33
CA LYS A 339 24.16 0.59 -37.27
C LYS A 339 23.01 1.51 -37.52
N ALA A 340 22.15 1.23 -38.52
CA ALA A 340 20.99 2.04 -38.85
C ALA A 340 19.97 2.07 -37.65
N VAL A 341 19.78 0.94 -36.96
CA VAL A 341 18.94 0.90 -35.75
C VAL A 341 19.55 1.72 -34.63
N VAL A 342 20.85 1.61 -34.39
CA VAL A 342 21.58 2.37 -33.37
C VAL A 342 21.54 3.88 -33.66
N ASP A 343 21.72 4.28 -34.92
CA ASP A 343 21.61 5.67 -35.35
C ASP A 343 20.19 6.22 -35.18
N GLY A 344 19.17 5.40 -35.45
CA GLY A 344 17.78 5.77 -35.19
C GLY A 344 17.49 5.89 -33.69
N PHE A 345 18.09 5.03 -32.85
CA PHE A 345 17.84 5.00 -31.42
C PHE A 345 18.59 6.11 -30.66
N HIS A 346 19.84 6.34 -30.94
CA HIS A 346 20.71 7.28 -30.24
C HIS A 346 20.89 8.62 -30.95
N GLY A 347 20.76 8.63 -32.26
CA GLY A 347 20.94 9.80 -33.11
C GLY A 347 19.63 10.30 -33.74
N ASP A 348 19.76 10.92 -34.88
CA ASP A 348 18.66 11.43 -35.71
C ASP A 348 18.30 10.49 -36.88
N GLY A 349 18.97 9.34 -36.96
CA GLY A 349 18.82 8.35 -38.02
C GLY A 349 19.73 8.57 -39.22
N THR A 350 20.59 9.62 -39.22
CA THR A 350 21.65 9.74 -40.20
C THR A 350 22.80 8.80 -39.87
N PRO A 351 23.49 8.21 -40.88
CA PRO A 351 24.60 7.28 -40.64
C PRO A 351 25.67 7.89 -39.73
N GLY A 352 25.97 7.18 -38.65
CA GLY A 352 26.96 7.59 -37.64
C GLY A 352 26.45 8.55 -36.56
N SER A 353 25.23 9.05 -36.66
CA SER A 353 24.69 10.01 -35.67
C SER A 353 24.52 9.42 -34.24
N GLY A 354 24.33 8.09 -34.14
CA GLY A 354 24.20 7.39 -32.86
C GLY A 354 25.54 6.95 -32.22
N ARG A 355 26.64 7.00 -32.98
CA ARG A 355 27.94 6.41 -32.62
C ARG A 355 28.47 6.85 -31.24
N GLU A 356 28.53 8.17 -31.01
CA GLU A 356 29.11 8.72 -29.77
C GLU A 356 28.28 8.36 -28.54
N LYS A 357 26.95 8.42 -28.66
CA LYS A 357 26.06 8.03 -27.55
C LYS A 357 26.16 6.53 -27.26
N TYR A 358 26.19 5.71 -28.29
CA TYR A 358 26.39 4.28 -28.14
C TYR A 358 27.73 3.93 -27.50
N LYS A 359 28.81 4.62 -27.89
CA LYS A 359 30.12 4.51 -27.24
C LYS A 359 30.06 4.85 -25.74
N ASN A 360 29.31 5.88 -25.36
CA ASN A 360 29.08 6.21 -23.97
C ASN A 360 28.32 5.08 -23.24
N VAL A 361 27.32 4.46 -23.88
CA VAL A 361 26.62 3.30 -23.31
C VAL A 361 27.59 2.13 -23.06
N LEU A 362 28.45 1.82 -24.00
CA LEU A 362 29.46 0.78 -23.83
C LEU A 362 30.47 1.11 -22.72
N SER A 363 30.91 2.37 -22.61
CA SER A 363 31.83 2.80 -21.57
C SER A 363 31.24 2.67 -20.17
N LYS A 364 29.91 2.77 -20.04
CA LYS A 364 29.13 2.61 -18.81
C LYS A 364 28.26 1.34 -18.83
N ALA A 365 28.78 0.25 -19.46
CA ALA A 365 28.00 -0.97 -19.66
C ALA A 365 27.42 -1.55 -18.36
N GLY A 366 28.14 -1.45 -17.25
CA GLY A 366 27.67 -1.86 -15.92
C GLY A 366 26.42 -1.10 -15.45
N TYR A 367 26.20 0.11 -15.93
CA TYR A 367 25.01 0.89 -15.62
C TYR A 367 23.88 0.64 -16.63
N TYR A 368 24.16 0.74 -17.93
CA TYR A 368 23.12 0.72 -18.96
C TYR A 368 22.67 -0.69 -19.38
N LEU A 369 23.56 -1.67 -19.32
CA LEU A 369 23.33 -3.00 -19.92
C LEU A 369 23.06 -4.10 -18.89
N MET A 370 23.48 -3.87 -17.62
CA MET A 370 23.15 -4.82 -16.56
C MET A 370 21.67 -4.71 -16.21
N PRO A 371 20.99 -5.84 -15.97
CA PRO A 371 19.65 -5.81 -15.43
C PRO A 371 19.65 -4.91 -14.19
N PRO A 372 18.59 -4.14 -13.96
CA PRO A 372 18.48 -3.38 -12.74
C PRO A 372 18.75 -4.32 -11.57
N ALA A 373 19.60 -3.91 -10.64
CA ALA A 373 19.90 -4.72 -9.49
C ALA A 373 18.59 -5.08 -8.82
N THR A 374 18.32 -6.37 -8.66
CA THR A 374 17.28 -6.82 -7.74
C THR A 374 17.66 -6.19 -6.41
N ALA A 375 17.04 -5.04 -6.09
CA ALA A 375 17.27 -4.36 -4.84
C ALA A 375 17.22 -5.42 -3.76
N ASN A 376 18.28 -5.52 -2.99
CA ASN A 376 18.49 -6.57 -2.02
C ASN A 376 17.20 -6.89 -1.32
N THR A 377 16.58 -8.02 -1.66
CA THR A 377 15.37 -8.53 -1.03
C THR A 377 15.64 -8.84 0.44
N SER A 378 16.92 -8.81 0.85
CA SER A 378 17.34 -8.87 2.24
C SER A 378 17.01 -7.61 3.05
N MET A 379 16.69 -6.46 2.42
CA MET A 379 16.37 -5.23 3.16
C MET A 379 14.98 -5.21 3.81
N LEU A 380 14.07 -6.11 3.46
CA LEU A 380 12.79 -6.27 4.16
C LEU A 380 12.87 -7.25 5.33
N LEU A 381 13.96 -8.04 5.43
CA LEU A 381 14.12 -9.06 6.46
C LEU A 381 15.34 -8.82 7.38
N THR A 382 16.16 -7.79 7.15
CA THR A 382 17.42 -7.55 7.87
C THR A 382 17.66 -6.08 8.24
N GLN A 383 16.62 -5.35 8.62
CA GLN A 383 16.77 -4.10 9.40
C GLN A 383 15.68 -3.97 10.42
#